data_bcc7ff0a5efcb5e7383d3c7f6588f2e9
#
_entry.id   bcc7ff0a5efcb5e7383d3c7f6588f2e9
#
_cell.length_a   1.000
_cell.length_b   1.000
_cell.length_c   1.000
_cell.angle_alpha   90.00
_cell.angle_beta   90.00
_cell.angle_gamma   90.00
#
_symmetry.space_group_name_H-M   'P 1'
#
loop_
_entity.id
_entity.type
_entity.pdbx_description
1 polymer ?
#
loop_
_entity_poly.entity_id
_entity_poly.type
_entity_poly.pdbx_seq_one_letter_code
_entity_poly.pdbx_strand_id
1 'polypeptide(L)'
;PLLGLTEAGRLFADETLSSISLPEHLIKSPADALDVFDFHNVAKKVLPTSHYGYLVTGTDGNETLVANREAFKRVYLRPMRMVDTSNLSLNTTLLNQSIESPILMAPVGSQNAFHAEGELASARAARAKGTLQILSNVSTHSIEDVIDARGEPVWFQFYPTNKWSTAKTMLLRAEDAGAEVVVLTVDLNVENKRVLLGQFARADDRDCSACHGAGPDAWIATKPMYSGTGSKSADWDMSGMTWDYLSKMRETTSLKIVVKGIVTAEDAARCMQHGVDAVYVSNHGGRAEASGRGSLDSLAEVAAEVDGRVPVIVDSGFRRGTDIFKALAMGAN
;
A
#
# COMPACT_ATOMS: atom_id res chain seq x y z
N PRO A 1 -22.04 -14.34 -37.67
CA PRO A 1 -23.10 -14.57 -36.74
C PRO A 1 -22.48 -14.95 -35.41
N LEU A 2 -22.52 -14.00 -34.47
CA LEU A 2 -22.14 -14.19 -33.09
C LEU A 2 -23.23 -15.05 -32.45
N LEU A 3 -22.90 -16.26 -32.04
CA LEU A 3 -23.72 -17.06 -31.16
C LEU A 3 -23.73 -16.37 -29.77
N GLY A 4 -24.85 -15.73 -29.45
CA GLY A 4 -25.11 -15.23 -28.12
C GLY A 4 -25.15 -16.38 -27.14
N LEU A 5 -24.26 -16.38 -26.17
CA LEU A 5 -24.42 -17.19 -24.95
C LEU A 5 -25.68 -16.68 -24.25
N THR A 6 -26.68 -17.50 -24.15
CA THR A 6 -27.95 -17.18 -23.49
C THR A 6 -27.68 -16.90 -22.01
N GLU A 7 -28.45 -15.98 -21.40
CA GLU A 7 -28.39 -15.62 -19.98
C GLU A 7 -28.41 -16.85 -19.04
N ALA A 8 -29.03 -17.95 -19.45
CA ALA A 8 -29.03 -19.22 -18.73
C ALA A 8 -27.64 -19.82 -18.50
N GLY A 9 -26.70 -19.65 -19.44
CA GLY A 9 -25.33 -20.17 -19.29
C GLY A 9 -24.48 -19.35 -18.29
N ARG A 10 -24.85 -18.10 -18.00
CA ARG A 10 -24.20 -17.27 -16.97
C ARG A 10 -24.69 -17.57 -15.56
N LEU A 11 -25.98 -17.87 -15.40
CA LEU A 11 -26.57 -18.23 -14.11
C LEU A 11 -26.02 -19.57 -13.56
N PHE A 12 -25.80 -20.57 -14.39
CA PHE A 12 -25.28 -21.88 -13.96
C PHE A 12 -23.80 -21.84 -13.52
N ALA A 13 -22.99 -20.91 -14.04
CA ALA A 13 -21.59 -20.81 -13.62
C ALA A 13 -21.42 -20.08 -12.27
N ASP A 14 -22.31 -19.16 -11.95
CA ASP A 14 -22.26 -18.38 -10.69
C ASP A 14 -22.86 -19.17 -9.50
N GLU A 15 -23.94 -19.94 -9.70
CA GLU A 15 -24.55 -20.74 -8.64
C GLU A 15 -23.70 -21.95 -8.21
N THR A 16 -22.92 -22.55 -9.11
CA THR A 16 -22.09 -23.72 -8.76
C THR A 16 -20.84 -23.39 -7.97
N LEU A 17 -20.29 -22.18 -8.10
CA LEU A 17 -19.11 -21.76 -7.34
C LEU A 17 -19.47 -21.04 -6.02
N SER A 18 -20.64 -20.40 -5.94
CA SER A 18 -21.13 -19.79 -4.70
C SER A 18 -21.62 -20.80 -3.67
N SER A 19 -21.85 -22.05 -4.05
CA SER A 19 -22.32 -23.13 -3.17
C SER A 19 -21.23 -23.97 -2.52
N ILE A 20 -19.94 -23.75 -2.87
CA ILE A 20 -18.83 -24.41 -2.18
C ILE A 20 -18.59 -23.70 -0.86
N SER A 21 -19.23 -24.19 0.19
CA SER A 21 -18.91 -23.80 1.56
C SER A 21 -17.61 -24.48 1.99
N LEU A 22 -16.52 -23.69 2.03
CA LEU A 22 -15.29 -24.18 2.62
C LEU A 22 -15.46 -24.33 4.14
N PRO A 23 -14.91 -25.40 4.75
CA PRO A 23 -14.91 -25.50 6.21
C PRO A 23 -14.17 -24.29 6.80
N GLU A 24 -14.71 -23.74 7.89
CA GLU A 24 -14.03 -22.70 8.67
C GLU A 24 -12.73 -23.30 9.21
N HIS A 25 -11.63 -23.03 8.53
CA HIS A 25 -10.29 -23.45 8.94
C HIS A 25 -9.47 -22.27 9.39
N LEU A 26 -9.00 -22.32 10.63
CA LEU A 26 -8.04 -21.37 11.15
C LEU A 26 -6.65 -22.00 11.07
N ILE A 27 -5.77 -21.40 10.31
CA ILE A 27 -4.35 -21.79 10.30
C ILE A 27 -3.76 -21.65 11.70
N LYS A 28 -2.89 -22.57 12.09
CA LYS A 28 -2.22 -22.56 13.40
C LYS A 28 -0.86 -21.85 13.34
N SER A 29 -0.26 -21.82 12.16
CA SER A 29 1.00 -21.12 11.91
C SER A 29 0.98 -20.47 10.51
N PRO A 30 1.81 -19.47 10.25
CA PRO A 30 1.96 -18.90 8.90
C PRO A 30 2.36 -19.94 7.82
N ALA A 31 3.02 -21.01 8.22
CA ALA A 31 3.43 -22.08 7.30
C ALA A 31 2.25 -22.94 6.80
N ASP A 32 1.13 -22.92 7.50
CA ASP A 32 -0.10 -23.64 7.11
C ASP A 32 -0.91 -22.88 6.05
N ALA A 33 -0.59 -21.60 5.78
CA ALA A 33 -1.35 -20.77 4.87
C ALA A 33 -1.18 -21.24 3.42
N LEU A 34 -2.27 -21.46 2.72
CA LEU A 34 -2.31 -21.75 1.29
C LEU A 34 -2.27 -20.47 0.46
N ASP A 35 -2.87 -19.40 0.97
CA ASP A 35 -2.80 -18.06 0.40
C ASP A 35 -3.03 -16.98 1.48
N VAL A 36 -3.00 -15.70 1.06
CA VAL A 36 -3.16 -14.57 2.01
C VAL A 36 -4.57 -14.48 2.62
N PHE A 37 -5.58 -15.15 2.05
CA PHE A 37 -6.92 -15.13 2.60
C PHE A 37 -7.03 -15.93 3.90
N ASP A 38 -6.16 -16.92 4.13
CA ASP A 38 -6.14 -17.70 5.37
C ASP A 38 -5.85 -16.82 6.59
N PHE A 39 -5.07 -15.75 6.41
CA PHE A 39 -4.80 -14.79 7.48
C PHE A 39 -6.02 -13.94 7.84
N HIS A 40 -6.99 -13.76 6.93
CA HIS A 40 -8.18 -12.96 7.18
C HIS A 40 -9.00 -13.49 8.35
N ASN A 41 -9.26 -14.81 8.38
CA ASN A 41 -10.05 -15.46 9.42
C ASN A 41 -9.35 -15.40 10.78
N VAL A 42 -8.01 -15.54 10.79
CA VAL A 42 -7.21 -15.37 12.02
C VAL A 42 -7.28 -13.93 12.50
N ALA A 43 -7.04 -12.96 11.61
CA ALA A 43 -7.11 -11.54 11.95
C ALA A 43 -8.47 -11.14 12.53
N LYS A 44 -9.57 -11.61 11.92
CA LYS A 44 -10.93 -11.39 12.42
C LYS A 44 -11.15 -11.90 13.84
N LYS A 45 -10.50 -13.02 14.18
CA LYS A 45 -10.64 -13.65 15.50
C LYS A 45 -9.78 -13.03 16.58
N VAL A 46 -8.53 -12.60 16.22
CA VAL A 46 -7.54 -12.18 17.21
C VAL A 46 -7.44 -10.67 17.38
N LEU A 47 -7.81 -9.90 16.36
CA LEU A 47 -7.73 -8.46 16.43
C LEU A 47 -8.91 -7.84 17.17
N PRO A 48 -8.68 -6.77 17.91
CA PRO A 48 -9.74 -5.95 18.44
C PRO A 48 -10.65 -5.41 17.34
N THR A 49 -11.94 -5.21 17.66
CA THR A 49 -12.99 -4.84 16.69
C THR A 49 -12.63 -3.64 15.83
N SER A 50 -12.18 -2.53 16.44
CA SER A 50 -11.78 -1.32 15.69
C SER A 50 -10.55 -1.56 14.81
N HIS A 51 -9.55 -2.31 15.32
CA HIS A 51 -8.33 -2.60 14.56
C HIS A 51 -8.61 -3.49 13.35
N TYR A 52 -9.45 -4.52 13.54
CA TYR A 52 -9.93 -5.33 12.41
C TYR A 52 -10.73 -4.47 11.42
N GLY A 53 -11.66 -3.64 11.91
CA GLY A 53 -12.42 -2.69 11.11
C GLY A 53 -11.53 -1.78 10.27
N TYR A 54 -10.42 -1.28 10.84
CA TYR A 54 -9.45 -0.48 10.10
C TYR A 54 -8.87 -1.23 8.91
N LEU A 55 -8.55 -2.52 9.06
CA LEU A 55 -7.96 -3.33 7.98
C LEU A 55 -8.95 -3.66 6.84
N VAL A 56 -10.22 -3.89 7.17
CA VAL A 56 -11.19 -4.45 6.21
C VAL A 56 -12.11 -3.42 5.56
N THR A 57 -12.01 -2.13 5.95
CA THR A 57 -12.90 -1.10 5.42
C THR A 57 -12.16 -0.06 4.58
N GLY A 58 -12.84 0.47 3.58
CA GLY A 58 -12.46 1.58 2.73
C GLY A 58 -13.27 2.85 3.01
N THR A 59 -13.27 3.76 2.03
CA THR A 59 -14.07 4.98 2.02
C THR A 59 -15.53 4.66 1.69
N ASP A 60 -16.45 5.43 2.24
CA ASP A 60 -17.90 5.33 2.09
C ASP A 60 -18.44 3.90 2.27
N GLY A 61 -19.03 3.30 1.26
CA GLY A 61 -19.58 1.94 1.24
C GLY A 61 -18.59 0.86 0.79
N ASN A 62 -17.28 1.14 0.70
CA ASN A 62 -16.23 0.25 0.20
C ASN A 62 -16.19 0.08 -1.34
N GLU A 63 -16.79 0.96 -2.12
CA GLU A 63 -16.90 0.81 -3.58
C GLU A 63 -15.53 0.63 -4.23
N THR A 64 -14.57 1.52 -3.93
CA THR A 64 -13.20 1.43 -4.48
C THR A 64 -12.43 0.23 -3.92
N LEU A 65 -12.63 -0.12 -2.64
CA LEU A 65 -12.03 -1.32 -2.05
C LEU A 65 -12.48 -2.59 -2.78
N VAL A 66 -13.77 -2.70 -3.08
CA VAL A 66 -14.34 -3.83 -3.87
C VAL A 66 -13.81 -3.78 -5.30
N ALA A 67 -13.82 -2.61 -5.94
CA ALA A 67 -13.34 -2.43 -7.32
C ALA A 67 -11.88 -2.87 -7.48
N ASN A 68 -11.02 -2.68 -6.46
CA ASN A 68 -9.65 -3.15 -6.46
C ASN A 68 -9.53 -4.68 -6.68
N ARG A 69 -10.47 -5.47 -6.17
CA ARG A 69 -10.49 -6.92 -6.42
C ARG A 69 -11.17 -7.27 -7.75
N GLU A 70 -12.26 -6.61 -8.07
CA GLU A 70 -13.02 -6.87 -9.29
C GLU A 70 -12.22 -6.51 -10.56
N ALA A 71 -11.31 -5.52 -10.49
CA ALA A 71 -10.45 -5.15 -11.62
C ALA A 71 -9.63 -6.35 -12.13
N PHE A 72 -9.08 -7.18 -11.23
CA PHE A 72 -8.30 -8.36 -11.63
C PHE A 72 -9.15 -9.43 -12.34
N LYS A 73 -10.46 -9.51 -12.11
CA LYS A 73 -11.35 -10.46 -12.78
C LYS A 73 -11.61 -10.11 -14.24
N ARG A 74 -11.42 -8.83 -14.63
CA ARG A 74 -11.61 -8.34 -16.00
C ARG A 74 -10.41 -8.57 -16.90
N VAL A 75 -9.25 -8.92 -16.34
CA VAL A 75 -8.03 -9.21 -17.09
C VAL A 75 -7.81 -10.72 -17.13
N TYR A 76 -7.71 -11.27 -18.34
CA TYR A 76 -7.56 -12.70 -18.56
C TYR A 76 -6.12 -13.03 -18.98
N LEU A 77 -5.58 -14.11 -18.40
CA LEU A 77 -4.30 -14.66 -18.82
C LEU A 77 -4.53 -15.55 -20.05
N ARG A 78 -3.68 -15.40 -21.08
CA ARG A 78 -3.64 -16.27 -22.24
C ARG A 78 -2.41 -17.20 -22.13
N PRO A 79 -2.55 -18.39 -21.52
CA PRO A 79 -1.41 -19.24 -21.25
C PRO A 79 -0.89 -19.89 -22.52
N MET A 80 0.40 -19.83 -22.74
CA MET A 80 1.12 -20.60 -23.76
C MET A 80 1.49 -21.96 -23.19
N ARG A 81 1.56 -22.97 -24.07
CA ARG A 81 1.91 -24.36 -23.71
C ARG A 81 3.27 -24.73 -24.25
N MET A 82 3.90 -25.75 -23.68
CA MET A 82 5.18 -26.29 -24.10
C MET A 82 6.32 -25.26 -24.14
N VAL A 83 6.29 -24.33 -23.18
CA VAL A 83 7.36 -23.36 -22.93
C VAL A 83 8.29 -23.94 -21.85
N ASP A 84 9.59 -23.91 -22.09
CA ASP A 84 10.58 -24.30 -21.11
C ASP A 84 10.59 -23.30 -19.93
N THR A 85 10.29 -23.77 -18.72
CA THR A 85 10.27 -22.99 -17.48
C THR A 85 11.33 -23.45 -16.47
N SER A 86 12.29 -24.26 -16.90
CA SER A 86 13.33 -24.82 -16.01
C SER A 86 14.26 -23.77 -15.42
N ASN A 87 14.40 -22.60 -16.06
CA ASN A 87 15.27 -21.51 -15.65
C ASN A 87 14.48 -20.22 -15.33
N LEU A 88 13.30 -20.36 -14.72
CA LEU A 88 12.50 -19.19 -14.31
C LEU A 88 13.23 -18.39 -13.24
N SER A 89 13.41 -17.09 -13.47
CA SER A 89 13.90 -16.13 -12.47
C SER A 89 12.86 -15.07 -12.21
N LEU A 90 12.65 -14.72 -10.94
CA LEU A 90 11.81 -13.62 -10.51
C LEU A 90 12.62 -12.38 -10.13
N ASN A 91 13.97 -12.49 -10.13
CA ASN A 91 14.85 -11.39 -9.79
C ASN A 91 14.62 -10.19 -10.71
N THR A 92 14.55 -9.01 -10.13
CA THR A 92 14.41 -7.76 -10.88
C THR A 92 15.22 -6.64 -10.22
N THR A 93 15.31 -5.51 -10.90
CA THR A 93 15.97 -4.31 -10.39
C THR A 93 15.00 -3.15 -10.44
N LEU A 94 14.84 -2.45 -9.32
CA LEU A 94 13.99 -1.28 -9.21
C LEU A 94 14.79 -0.14 -8.58
N LEU A 95 14.87 1.02 -9.25
CA LEU A 95 15.64 2.19 -8.81
C LEU A 95 17.09 1.85 -8.38
N ASN A 96 17.77 0.99 -9.14
CA ASN A 96 19.12 0.47 -8.89
C ASN A 96 19.26 -0.50 -7.70
N GLN A 97 18.15 -0.94 -7.10
CA GLN A 97 18.16 -1.96 -6.05
C GLN A 97 17.73 -3.30 -6.64
N SER A 98 18.53 -4.34 -6.42
CA SER A 98 18.18 -5.72 -6.82
C SER A 98 17.27 -6.34 -5.78
N ILE A 99 16.18 -6.96 -6.23
CA ILE A 99 15.20 -7.66 -5.40
C ILE A 99 14.93 -9.05 -5.99
N GLU A 100 14.66 -10.04 -5.11
CA GLU A 100 14.48 -11.44 -5.53
C GLU A 100 13.15 -11.70 -6.25
N SER A 101 12.22 -10.75 -6.17
CA SER A 101 10.93 -10.83 -6.87
C SER A 101 10.33 -9.45 -7.07
N PRO A 102 9.41 -9.26 -8.04
CA PRO A 102 8.73 -8.00 -8.27
C PRO A 102 7.64 -7.71 -7.21
N ILE A 103 7.90 -8.06 -5.96
CA ILE A 103 6.99 -7.88 -4.84
C ILE A 103 7.64 -6.96 -3.82
N LEU A 104 6.95 -5.88 -3.47
CA LEU A 104 7.34 -4.92 -2.44
C LEU A 104 6.33 -4.94 -1.31
N MET A 105 6.79 -4.67 -0.09
CA MET A 105 5.89 -4.46 1.05
C MET A 105 5.44 -3.01 1.05
N ALA A 106 4.18 -2.76 0.68
CA ALA A 106 3.59 -1.43 0.67
C ALA A 106 3.59 -0.81 2.09
N PRO A 107 3.65 0.54 2.19
CA PRO A 107 3.72 1.21 3.49
C PRO A 107 2.42 1.03 4.27
N VAL A 108 2.54 0.51 5.50
CA VAL A 108 1.46 0.39 6.47
C VAL A 108 1.94 1.00 7.77
N GLY A 109 1.25 2.03 8.25
CA GLY A 109 1.58 2.68 9.52
C GLY A 109 1.03 1.94 10.73
N SER A 110 1.56 2.27 11.91
CA SER A 110 1.03 1.83 13.21
C SER A 110 0.87 0.32 13.35
N GLN A 111 1.84 -0.47 12.88
CA GLN A 111 1.69 -1.93 12.83
C GLN A 111 1.61 -2.60 14.22
N ASN A 112 2.05 -1.92 15.29
CA ASN A 112 1.83 -2.41 16.67
C ASN A 112 0.34 -2.47 17.04
N ALA A 113 -0.54 -1.81 16.31
CA ALA A 113 -1.99 -2.00 16.47
C ALA A 113 -2.46 -3.41 16.07
N PHE A 114 -1.67 -4.13 15.31
CA PHE A 114 -2.03 -5.47 14.78
C PHE A 114 -1.16 -6.59 15.36
N HIS A 115 0.09 -6.29 15.69
CA HIS A 115 1.03 -7.25 16.30
C HIS A 115 2.07 -6.52 17.15
N ALA A 116 2.45 -7.11 18.28
CA ALA A 116 3.36 -6.47 19.25
C ALA A 116 4.74 -6.10 18.67
N GLU A 117 5.24 -6.85 17.69
CA GLU A 117 6.52 -6.56 17.04
C GLU A 117 6.40 -5.59 15.84
N GLY A 118 5.19 -5.27 15.40
CA GLY A 118 4.90 -4.28 14.38
C GLY A 118 5.82 -4.31 13.15
N GLU A 119 6.39 -3.16 12.83
CA GLU A 119 7.28 -2.98 11.66
C GLU A 119 8.58 -3.77 11.73
N LEU A 120 9.04 -4.15 12.95
CA LEU A 120 10.25 -4.98 13.09
C LEU A 120 10.03 -6.41 12.59
N ALA A 121 8.84 -6.99 12.83
CA ALA A 121 8.49 -8.29 12.27
C ALA A 121 8.42 -8.24 10.75
N SER A 122 7.83 -7.17 10.19
CA SER A 122 7.78 -6.93 8.74
C SER A 122 9.18 -6.78 8.14
N ALA A 123 10.09 -6.09 8.83
CA ALA A 123 11.48 -5.90 8.42
C ALA A 123 12.23 -7.23 8.31
N ARG A 124 12.14 -8.06 9.35
CA ARG A 124 12.74 -9.41 9.32
C ARG A 124 12.15 -10.31 8.23
N ALA A 125 10.84 -10.22 8.01
CA ALA A 125 10.17 -10.96 6.94
C ALA A 125 10.62 -10.49 5.55
N ALA A 126 10.76 -9.18 5.34
CA ALA A 126 11.29 -8.61 4.11
C ALA A 126 12.72 -9.11 3.83
N ARG A 127 13.59 -9.09 4.84
CA ARG A 127 14.95 -9.64 4.76
C ARG A 127 14.95 -11.12 4.38
N ALA A 128 14.14 -11.93 5.08
CA ALA A 128 14.09 -13.38 4.87
C ALA A 128 13.56 -13.79 3.49
N LYS A 129 12.89 -12.87 2.79
CA LYS A 129 12.30 -13.08 1.45
C LYS A 129 12.97 -12.26 0.35
N GLY A 130 14.10 -11.63 0.63
CA GLY A 130 14.83 -10.82 -0.34
C GLY A 130 13.96 -9.72 -0.98
N THR A 131 12.96 -9.20 -0.23
CA THR A 131 12.05 -8.17 -0.72
C THR A 131 12.29 -6.83 -0.06
N LEU A 132 11.82 -5.76 -0.69
CA LEU A 132 11.95 -4.41 -0.19
C LEU A 132 10.75 -4.05 0.69
N GLN A 133 11.02 -3.41 1.84
CA GLN A 133 10.02 -2.80 2.70
C GLN A 133 9.97 -1.30 2.48
N ILE A 134 8.76 -0.75 2.37
CA ILE A 134 8.51 0.69 2.40
C ILE A 134 7.97 1.04 3.80
N LEU A 135 8.74 1.78 4.58
CA LEU A 135 8.37 2.19 5.94
C LEU A 135 7.54 3.46 5.93
N SER A 136 6.41 3.47 6.62
CA SER A 136 5.58 4.67 6.77
C SER A 136 6.15 5.64 7.80
N ASN A 137 6.04 6.97 7.56
CA ASN A 137 6.40 7.98 8.56
C ASN A 137 5.47 7.99 9.80
N VAL A 138 4.35 7.27 9.74
CA VAL A 138 3.46 7.02 10.89
C VAL A 138 3.63 5.61 11.46
N SER A 139 4.79 5.00 11.25
CA SER A 139 5.17 3.74 11.91
C SER A 139 5.23 3.87 13.42
N THR A 140 5.17 2.74 14.11
CA THR A 140 5.35 2.64 15.57
C THR A 140 6.81 2.39 15.97
N HIS A 141 7.66 2.10 15.00
CA HIS A 141 9.11 2.00 15.18
C HIS A 141 9.83 3.06 14.35
N SER A 142 11.01 3.48 14.79
CA SER A 142 11.82 4.43 14.07
C SER A 142 12.42 3.81 12.79
N ILE A 143 12.84 4.64 11.86
CA ILE A 143 13.48 4.14 10.63
C ILE A 143 14.79 3.44 10.97
N GLU A 144 15.51 3.92 11.97
CA GLU A 144 16.77 3.36 12.44
C GLU A 144 16.55 1.93 12.98
N ASP A 145 15.54 1.74 13.86
CA ASP A 145 15.20 0.42 14.42
C ASP A 145 14.78 -0.56 13.32
N VAL A 146 14.04 -0.09 12.31
CA VAL A 146 13.55 -0.93 11.21
C VAL A 146 14.69 -1.33 10.27
N ILE A 147 15.61 -0.41 9.95
CA ILE A 147 16.80 -0.70 9.16
C ILE A 147 17.70 -1.69 9.90
N ASP A 148 17.90 -1.51 11.21
CA ASP A 148 18.66 -2.44 12.04
C ASP A 148 18.02 -3.85 12.04
N ALA A 149 16.73 -3.95 12.27
CA ALA A 149 15.99 -5.21 12.25
C ALA A 149 16.00 -5.91 10.88
N ARG A 150 16.01 -5.15 9.78
CA ARG A 150 16.11 -5.65 8.41
C ARG A 150 17.55 -6.01 8.05
N GLY A 151 18.52 -5.27 8.58
CA GLY A 151 19.93 -5.38 8.21
C GLY A 151 20.27 -4.80 6.82
N GLU A 152 19.35 -4.04 6.20
CA GLU A 152 19.48 -3.39 4.91
C GLU A 152 18.58 -2.15 4.85
N PRO A 153 18.87 -1.17 3.96
CA PRO A 153 18.03 0.01 3.78
C PRO A 153 16.58 -0.32 3.47
N VAL A 154 15.67 0.57 3.91
CA VAL A 154 14.25 0.57 3.53
C VAL A 154 13.94 1.82 2.71
N TRP A 155 12.84 1.81 1.94
CA TRP A 155 12.30 3.04 1.40
C TRP A 155 11.48 3.73 2.48
N PHE A 156 11.47 5.05 2.46
CA PHE A 156 10.74 5.86 3.44
C PHE A 156 9.49 6.48 2.81
N GLN A 157 8.31 6.01 3.21
CA GLN A 157 7.05 6.64 2.79
C GLN A 157 6.77 7.84 3.70
N PHE A 158 6.38 8.93 3.06
CA PHE A 158 6.24 10.21 3.67
C PHE A 158 4.86 10.83 3.35
N TYR A 159 4.14 11.23 4.40
CA TYR A 159 3.01 12.13 4.28
C TYR A 159 3.50 13.55 4.51
N PRO A 160 3.25 14.48 3.60
CA PRO A 160 3.59 15.87 3.83
C PRO A 160 2.79 16.45 4.99
N THR A 161 3.34 17.52 5.57
CA THR A 161 2.65 18.34 6.59
C THR A 161 2.61 19.78 6.09
N ASN A 162 1.70 20.60 6.63
CA ASN A 162 1.68 22.03 6.32
C ASN A 162 2.89 22.79 6.87
N LYS A 163 3.71 22.14 7.72
CA LYS A 163 4.91 22.70 8.34
C LYS A 163 6.16 22.13 7.68
N TRP A 164 6.74 22.91 6.74
CA TRP A 164 7.91 22.48 5.98
C TRP A 164 9.11 22.05 6.85
N SER A 165 9.34 22.73 7.99
CA SER A 165 10.45 22.37 8.90
C SER A 165 10.33 20.92 9.41
N THR A 166 9.11 20.44 9.68
CA THR A 166 8.85 19.05 10.07
C THR A 166 9.19 18.10 8.92
N ALA A 167 8.69 18.40 7.72
CA ALA A 167 8.96 17.64 6.53
C ALA A 167 10.46 17.51 6.27
N LYS A 168 11.18 18.66 6.29
CA LYS A 168 12.62 18.71 6.11
C LYS A 168 13.37 17.84 7.12
N THR A 169 13.00 17.94 8.42
CA THR A 169 13.63 17.13 9.47
C THR A 169 13.46 15.63 9.22
N MET A 170 12.26 15.19 8.82
CA MET A 170 12.00 13.76 8.54
C MET A 170 12.73 13.27 7.29
N LEU A 171 12.79 14.08 6.23
CA LEU A 171 13.51 13.73 5.00
C LEU A 171 15.00 13.54 5.26
N LEU A 172 15.64 14.51 5.94
CA LEU A 172 17.06 14.43 6.27
C LEU A 172 17.34 13.27 7.24
N ARG A 173 16.50 13.04 8.24
CA ARG A 173 16.63 11.89 9.14
C ARG A 173 16.56 10.56 8.39
N ALA A 174 15.64 10.43 7.43
CA ALA A 174 15.55 9.22 6.63
C ALA A 174 16.78 8.99 5.76
N GLU A 175 17.33 10.07 5.18
CA GLU A 175 18.56 10.05 4.41
C GLU A 175 19.78 9.69 5.29
N ASP A 176 19.91 10.32 6.46
CA ASP A 176 20.97 10.05 7.44
C ASP A 176 20.92 8.60 7.97
N ALA A 177 19.71 8.02 8.10
CA ALA A 177 19.52 6.62 8.46
C ALA A 177 19.88 5.63 7.35
N GLY A 178 20.15 6.11 6.14
CA GLY A 178 20.55 5.29 4.99
C GLY A 178 19.41 4.89 4.06
N ALA A 179 18.23 5.51 4.14
CA ALA A 179 17.22 5.37 3.08
C ALA A 179 17.79 5.90 1.75
N GLU A 180 17.42 5.29 0.63
CA GLU A 180 17.82 5.74 -0.70
C GLU A 180 16.66 6.35 -1.49
N VAL A 181 15.43 6.08 -1.06
CA VAL A 181 14.20 6.48 -1.75
C VAL A 181 13.18 7.01 -0.75
N VAL A 182 12.55 8.13 -1.09
CA VAL A 182 11.37 8.64 -0.42
C VAL A 182 10.13 8.46 -1.30
N VAL A 183 9.04 7.95 -0.70
CA VAL A 183 7.76 7.74 -1.36
C VAL A 183 6.77 8.78 -0.85
N LEU A 184 6.62 9.88 -1.59
CA LEU A 184 5.67 10.94 -1.29
C LEU A 184 4.25 10.45 -1.56
N THR A 185 3.41 10.43 -0.54
CA THR A 185 2.00 10.03 -0.65
C THR A 185 1.11 11.26 -0.79
N VAL A 186 0.31 11.31 -1.88
CA VAL A 186 -0.46 12.48 -2.27
C VAL A 186 -1.98 12.26 -2.30
N ASP A 187 -2.45 11.09 -1.91
CA ASP A 187 -3.86 10.67 -2.03
C ASP A 187 -4.70 10.91 -0.76
N LEU A 188 -4.15 11.54 0.29
CA LEU A 188 -4.85 11.85 1.54
C LEU A 188 -4.83 13.36 1.84
N ASN A 189 -4.96 14.19 0.83
CA ASN A 189 -4.95 15.64 0.94
C ASN A 189 -6.25 16.24 1.51
N VAL A 190 -7.30 15.45 1.61
CA VAL A 190 -8.57 15.80 2.24
C VAL A 190 -9.03 14.68 3.16
N GLU A 191 -9.80 15.03 4.18
CA GLU A 191 -10.44 14.03 5.05
C GLU A 191 -11.42 13.19 4.23
N ASN A 192 -11.29 11.88 4.31
CA ASN A 192 -12.22 10.94 3.68
C ASN A 192 -13.13 10.28 4.71
N LYS A 193 -14.34 9.98 4.28
CA LYS A 193 -15.38 9.47 5.15
C LYS A 193 -15.34 7.94 5.20
N ARG A 194 -14.86 7.37 6.30
CA ARG A 194 -14.81 5.93 6.52
C ARG A 194 -15.97 5.48 7.41
N VAL A 195 -17.18 5.42 6.84
CA VAL A 195 -18.44 5.16 7.55
C VAL A 195 -18.39 3.81 8.28
N LEU A 196 -17.97 2.75 7.59
CA LEU A 196 -17.93 1.41 8.17
C LEU A 196 -16.89 1.30 9.29
N LEU A 197 -15.74 1.95 9.18
CA LEU A 197 -14.78 2.02 10.28
C LEU A 197 -15.40 2.68 11.51
N GLY A 198 -16.15 3.77 11.32
CA GLY A 198 -16.89 4.41 12.41
C GLY A 198 -17.91 3.48 13.10
N GLN A 199 -18.55 2.58 12.35
CA GLN A 199 -19.43 1.56 12.93
C GLN A 199 -18.65 0.52 13.75
N PHE A 200 -17.49 0.04 13.27
CA PHE A 200 -16.61 -0.83 14.03
C PHE A 200 -16.10 -0.16 15.31
N ALA A 201 -15.74 1.12 15.22
CA ALA A 201 -15.28 1.89 16.38
C ALA A 201 -16.36 2.06 17.45
N ARG A 202 -17.63 2.24 17.06
CA ARG A 202 -18.76 2.30 18.01
C ARG A 202 -19.06 0.97 18.68
N ALA A 203 -18.69 -0.14 18.05
CA ALA A 203 -18.86 -1.49 18.58
C ALA A 203 -17.68 -1.97 19.43
N ASP A 204 -16.64 -1.16 19.60
CA ASP A 204 -15.47 -1.45 20.41
C ASP A 204 -15.56 -0.67 21.73
N ASP A 205 -15.77 -1.37 22.84
CA ASP A 205 -15.96 -0.82 24.16
C ASP A 205 -14.66 -0.62 24.97
N ARG A 206 -13.50 -0.91 24.34
CA ARG A 206 -12.20 -0.75 25.02
C ARG A 206 -11.85 0.74 25.16
N ASP A 207 -11.19 1.06 26.27
CA ASP A 207 -10.50 2.35 26.41
C ASP A 207 -9.22 2.37 25.57
N CYS A 208 -9.25 3.04 24.43
CA CYS A 208 -8.09 3.17 23.55
C CYS A 208 -7.11 4.26 23.98
N SER A 209 -7.40 5.05 25.02
CA SER A 209 -6.50 6.10 25.50
C SER A 209 -5.17 5.54 26.01
N ALA A 210 -5.17 4.31 26.52
CA ALA A 210 -3.97 3.60 26.94
C ALA A 210 -3.00 3.31 25.76
N CYS A 211 -3.52 3.11 24.52
CA CYS A 211 -2.73 2.80 23.34
C CYS A 211 -2.38 4.04 22.50
N HIS A 212 -3.28 5.02 22.45
CA HIS A 212 -3.14 6.21 21.60
C HIS A 212 -2.85 7.48 22.38
N GLY A 213 -2.83 7.41 23.71
CA GLY A 213 -2.72 8.56 24.61
C GLY A 213 -4.02 9.38 24.67
N ALA A 214 -4.08 10.33 25.58
CA ALA A 214 -5.19 11.25 25.74
C ALA A 214 -4.84 12.63 25.19
N GLY A 215 -5.75 13.23 24.41
CA GLY A 215 -5.62 14.57 23.88
C GLY A 215 -5.32 14.63 22.38
N PRO A 216 -5.45 15.82 21.78
CA PRO A 216 -5.41 16.00 20.33
C PRO A 216 -4.07 15.63 19.69
N ASP A 217 -2.96 15.78 20.40
CA ASP A 217 -1.61 15.51 19.88
C ASP A 217 -1.06 14.14 20.29
N ALA A 218 -1.84 13.34 21.01
CA ALA A 218 -1.37 12.10 21.59
C ALA A 218 -0.89 11.08 20.54
N TRP A 219 -1.59 10.98 19.41
CA TRP A 219 -1.23 10.03 18.37
C TRP A 219 0.11 10.37 17.67
N ILE A 220 0.42 11.65 17.46
CA ILE A 220 1.71 12.08 16.88
C ILE A 220 2.85 11.76 17.86
N ALA A 221 2.63 11.95 19.16
CA ALA A 221 3.62 11.65 20.18
C ALA A 221 4.03 10.17 20.22
N THR A 222 3.18 9.28 19.71
CA THR A 222 3.49 7.84 19.58
C THR A 222 4.23 7.50 18.27
N LYS A 223 4.57 8.48 17.46
CA LYS A 223 5.22 8.27 16.14
C LYS A 223 6.69 8.70 16.18
N PRO A 224 7.65 7.75 16.23
CA PRO A 224 9.07 8.06 16.40
C PRO A 224 9.63 9.01 15.34
N MET A 225 9.10 8.97 14.10
CA MET A 225 9.56 9.87 13.04
C MET A 225 9.22 11.35 13.30
N TYR A 226 8.25 11.64 14.16
CA TYR A 226 7.89 13.00 14.59
C TYR A 226 8.65 13.47 15.83
N SER A 227 9.43 12.60 16.48
CA SER A 227 10.20 12.96 17.68
C SER A 227 11.18 14.11 17.36
N GLY A 228 11.20 15.11 18.23
CA GLY A 228 12.06 16.29 18.07
C GLY A 228 11.59 17.31 17.04
N THR A 229 10.52 17.07 16.27
CA THR A 229 10.02 18.03 15.26
C THR A 229 9.15 19.13 15.83
N GLY A 230 8.64 18.98 17.05
CA GLY A 230 7.64 19.87 17.65
C GLY A 230 6.31 19.92 16.90
N SER A 231 6.01 18.85 16.13
CA SER A 231 4.75 18.76 15.37
C SER A 231 3.56 18.46 16.27
N LYS A 232 2.41 18.99 15.86
CA LYS A 232 1.10 18.76 16.45
C LYS A 232 0.16 18.11 15.43
N SER A 233 -0.96 17.58 15.90
CA SER A 233 -1.98 17.01 15.02
C SER A 233 -2.51 18.02 14.00
N ALA A 234 -2.59 19.30 14.36
CA ALA A 234 -2.98 20.38 13.45
C ALA A 234 -1.98 20.62 12.28
N ASP A 235 -0.74 20.16 12.41
CA ASP A 235 0.26 20.24 11.34
C ASP A 235 0.02 19.17 10.26
N TRP A 236 -0.80 18.19 10.56
CA TRP A 236 -1.23 17.14 9.64
C TRP A 236 -2.39 17.63 8.75
N ASP A 237 -2.08 18.62 7.94
CA ASP A 237 -2.98 19.19 6.95
C ASP A 237 -2.24 19.28 5.61
N MET A 238 -2.73 18.56 4.64
CA MET A 238 -2.16 18.48 3.30
C MET A 238 -2.99 19.24 2.26
N SER A 239 -4.04 19.95 2.68
CA SER A 239 -4.97 20.64 1.77
C SER A 239 -4.29 21.69 0.89
N GLY A 240 -3.21 22.30 1.37
CA GLY A 240 -2.40 23.28 0.63
C GLY A 240 -1.26 22.67 -0.20
N MET A 241 -1.13 21.35 -0.29
CA MET A 241 -0.06 20.71 -1.05
C MET A 241 -0.30 20.85 -2.55
N THR A 242 0.74 21.31 -3.26
CA THR A 242 0.76 21.42 -4.72
C THR A 242 2.00 20.73 -5.29
N TRP A 243 2.10 20.68 -6.60
CA TRP A 243 3.26 20.10 -7.30
C TRP A 243 4.59 20.78 -6.94
N ASP A 244 4.58 22.04 -6.51
CA ASP A 244 5.77 22.76 -6.03
C ASP A 244 6.44 22.10 -4.83
N TYR A 245 5.72 21.22 -4.12
CA TYR A 245 6.26 20.45 -3.00
C TYR A 245 7.42 19.55 -3.44
N LEU A 246 7.34 18.99 -4.66
CA LEU A 246 8.42 18.18 -5.23
C LEU A 246 9.71 18.98 -5.42
N SER A 247 9.62 20.22 -5.87
CA SER A 247 10.79 21.10 -6.01
C SER A 247 11.47 21.32 -4.66
N LYS A 248 10.70 21.62 -3.61
CA LYS A 248 11.23 21.77 -2.25
C LYS A 248 11.90 20.49 -1.73
N MET A 249 11.34 19.33 -2.05
CA MET A 249 11.96 18.04 -1.70
C MET A 249 13.30 17.87 -2.41
N ARG A 250 13.37 18.11 -3.72
CA ARG A 250 14.61 18.01 -4.51
C ARG A 250 15.71 18.93 -4.00
N GLU A 251 15.37 20.14 -3.54
CA GLU A 251 16.32 21.07 -2.95
C GLU A 251 16.81 20.63 -1.56
N THR A 252 16.12 19.71 -0.91
CA THR A 252 16.35 19.35 0.49
C THR A 252 17.11 18.04 0.65
N THR A 253 16.85 17.05 -0.20
CA THR A 253 17.38 15.68 -0.06
C THR A 253 17.90 15.14 -1.38
N SER A 254 18.88 14.26 -1.32
CA SER A 254 19.38 13.50 -2.46
C SER A 254 18.62 12.20 -2.72
N LEU A 255 17.64 11.85 -1.87
CA LEU A 255 16.80 10.66 -2.03
C LEU A 255 16.10 10.67 -3.40
N LYS A 256 16.00 9.51 -4.02
CA LYS A 256 15.10 9.33 -5.17
C LYS A 256 13.66 9.56 -4.73
N ILE A 257 12.87 10.26 -5.55
CA ILE A 257 11.49 10.61 -5.22
C ILE A 257 10.51 9.75 -6.03
N VAL A 258 9.71 8.98 -5.33
CA VAL A 258 8.55 8.25 -5.88
C VAL A 258 7.29 8.96 -5.45
N VAL A 259 6.33 9.17 -6.35
CA VAL A 259 5.03 9.77 -6.01
C VAL A 259 3.96 8.68 -5.99
N LYS A 260 3.37 8.45 -4.82
CA LYS A 260 2.33 7.45 -4.56
C LYS A 260 0.96 8.09 -4.43
N GLY A 261 -0.05 7.47 -5.04
CA GLY A 261 -1.43 7.96 -5.07
C GLY A 261 -1.85 8.47 -6.45
N ILE A 262 -1.09 8.10 -7.48
CA ILE A 262 -1.38 8.48 -8.87
C ILE A 262 -2.35 7.49 -9.48
N VAL A 263 -3.46 7.98 -10.03
CA VAL A 263 -4.54 7.15 -10.60
C VAL A 263 -5.03 7.62 -11.97
N THR A 264 -4.42 8.69 -12.53
CA THR A 264 -4.78 9.28 -13.82
C THR A 264 -3.56 9.51 -14.70
N ALA A 265 -3.74 9.51 -16.03
CA ALA A 265 -2.70 9.84 -16.99
C ALA A 265 -2.20 11.29 -16.82
N GLU A 266 -3.11 12.22 -16.51
CA GLU A 266 -2.79 13.63 -16.34
C GLU A 266 -1.82 13.87 -15.16
N ASP A 267 -2.04 13.18 -14.04
CA ASP A 267 -1.13 13.27 -12.90
C ASP A 267 0.19 12.54 -13.17
N ALA A 268 0.16 11.44 -13.93
CA ALA A 268 1.38 10.78 -14.38
C ALA A 268 2.21 11.71 -15.28
N ALA A 269 1.58 12.44 -16.21
CA ALA A 269 2.25 13.45 -17.02
C ALA A 269 2.91 14.56 -16.17
N ARG A 270 2.23 15.01 -15.11
CA ARG A 270 2.80 15.98 -14.15
C ARG A 270 3.99 15.40 -13.38
N CYS A 271 3.91 14.13 -12.95
CA CYS A 271 5.06 13.43 -12.36
C CYS A 271 6.29 13.50 -13.30
N MET A 272 6.10 13.24 -14.59
CA MET A 272 7.18 13.31 -15.58
C MET A 272 7.73 14.74 -15.73
N GLN A 273 6.86 15.76 -15.75
CA GLN A 273 7.26 17.17 -15.82
C GLN A 273 8.11 17.60 -14.60
N HIS A 274 7.83 17.04 -13.42
CA HIS A 274 8.58 17.31 -12.19
C HIS A 274 9.78 16.37 -11.96
N GLY A 275 10.09 15.50 -12.92
CA GLY A 275 11.28 14.66 -12.90
C GLY A 275 11.33 13.67 -11.74
N VAL A 276 10.19 13.02 -11.39
CA VAL A 276 10.16 11.98 -10.36
C VAL A 276 10.92 10.73 -10.83
N ASP A 277 11.42 9.94 -9.88
CA ASP A 277 12.22 8.74 -10.20
C ASP A 277 11.35 7.50 -10.45
N ALA A 278 10.12 7.47 -9.94
CA ALA A 278 9.10 6.46 -10.26
C ALA A 278 7.69 6.98 -9.96
N VAL A 279 6.70 6.39 -10.61
CA VAL A 279 5.27 6.64 -10.36
C VAL A 279 4.67 5.44 -9.63
N TYR A 280 3.91 5.69 -8.56
CA TYR A 280 3.28 4.64 -7.78
C TYR A 280 1.75 4.75 -7.88
N VAL A 281 1.17 3.87 -8.69
CA VAL A 281 -0.29 3.77 -8.88
C VAL A 281 -0.92 3.20 -7.61
N SER A 282 -1.80 3.97 -7.00
CA SER A 282 -2.42 3.59 -5.73
C SER A 282 -3.69 4.40 -5.48
N ASN A 283 -4.72 3.75 -4.96
CA ASN A 283 -5.88 4.40 -4.35
C ASN A 283 -5.95 4.13 -2.83
N HIS A 284 -4.77 3.88 -2.23
CA HIS A 284 -4.61 3.62 -0.80
C HIS A 284 -5.40 2.40 -0.29
N GLY A 285 -5.57 1.38 -1.14
CA GLY A 285 -6.40 0.22 -0.82
C GLY A 285 -7.90 0.52 -0.76
N GLY A 286 -8.36 1.55 -1.49
CA GLY A 286 -9.75 2.04 -1.45
C GLY A 286 -10.06 2.88 -0.21
N ARG A 287 -9.02 3.48 0.42
CA ARG A 287 -9.14 4.32 1.63
C ARG A 287 -8.97 5.80 1.36
N ALA A 288 -8.50 6.18 0.16
CA ALA A 288 -8.28 7.56 -0.23
C ALA A 288 -9.52 8.17 -0.89
N GLU A 289 -10.29 7.37 -1.60
CA GLU A 289 -11.36 7.84 -2.47
C GLU A 289 -12.49 6.82 -2.61
N ALA A 290 -13.64 7.27 -3.10
CA ALA A 290 -14.83 6.46 -3.40
C ALA A 290 -15.17 6.50 -4.90
N SER A 291 -14.18 6.54 -5.78
CA SER A 291 -14.38 6.58 -7.25
C SER A 291 -15.02 5.32 -7.82
N GLY A 292 -14.96 4.20 -7.10
CA GLY A 292 -15.37 2.89 -7.60
C GLY A 292 -14.43 2.34 -8.67
N ARG A 293 -13.21 2.88 -8.81
CA ARG A 293 -12.20 2.48 -9.79
C ARG A 293 -11.04 1.73 -9.13
N GLY A 294 -10.71 0.54 -9.62
CA GLY A 294 -9.58 -0.23 -9.11
C GLY A 294 -8.22 0.32 -9.56
N SER A 295 -7.18 0.12 -8.75
CA SER A 295 -5.83 0.56 -9.11
C SER A 295 -5.31 -0.12 -10.40
N LEU A 296 -5.71 -1.38 -10.66
CA LEU A 296 -5.37 -2.06 -11.91
C LEU A 296 -6.01 -1.39 -13.14
N ASP A 297 -7.21 -0.80 -12.98
CA ASP A 297 -7.86 -0.04 -14.07
C ASP A 297 -7.08 1.25 -14.36
N SER A 298 -6.54 1.90 -13.31
CA SER A 298 -5.71 3.10 -13.45
C SER A 298 -4.32 2.80 -14.00
N LEU A 299 -3.78 1.61 -13.71
CA LEU A 299 -2.46 1.21 -14.17
C LEU A 299 -2.31 1.32 -15.69
N ALA A 300 -3.32 0.90 -16.45
CA ALA A 300 -3.25 0.89 -17.91
C ALA A 300 -2.99 2.28 -18.51
N GLU A 301 -3.71 3.31 -18.04
CA GLU A 301 -3.53 4.67 -18.54
C GLU A 301 -2.26 5.33 -18.00
N VAL A 302 -1.91 5.08 -16.73
CA VAL A 302 -0.68 5.62 -16.13
C VAL A 302 0.55 5.02 -16.80
N ALA A 303 0.59 3.69 -17.03
CA ALA A 303 1.70 3.04 -17.69
C ALA A 303 1.85 3.51 -19.14
N ALA A 304 0.74 3.73 -19.86
CA ALA A 304 0.75 4.27 -21.21
C ALA A 304 1.30 5.71 -21.26
N GLU A 305 0.91 6.56 -20.30
CA GLU A 305 1.44 7.93 -20.21
C GLU A 305 2.92 7.96 -19.81
N VAL A 306 3.31 7.12 -18.86
CA VAL A 306 4.73 7.03 -18.43
C VAL A 306 5.61 6.51 -19.55
N ASP A 307 5.12 5.59 -20.39
CA ASP A 307 5.78 5.04 -21.58
C ASP A 307 7.25 4.60 -21.33
N GLY A 308 7.47 3.89 -20.21
CA GLY A 308 8.77 3.34 -19.83
C GLY A 308 9.83 4.38 -19.44
N ARG A 309 9.49 5.67 -19.33
CA ARG A 309 10.44 6.73 -18.95
C ARG A 309 10.97 6.59 -17.52
N VAL A 310 10.14 6.08 -16.63
CA VAL A 310 10.49 5.73 -15.25
C VAL A 310 9.71 4.47 -14.84
N PRO A 311 10.12 3.76 -13.78
CA PRO A 311 9.35 2.62 -13.26
C PRO A 311 7.94 3.00 -12.82
N VAL A 312 6.98 2.08 -13.01
CA VAL A 312 5.61 2.18 -12.52
C VAL A 312 5.36 1.09 -11.49
N ILE A 313 5.12 1.48 -10.25
CA ILE A 313 4.78 0.60 -9.14
C ILE A 313 3.26 0.62 -8.96
N VAL A 314 2.67 -0.46 -8.47
CA VAL A 314 1.23 -0.51 -8.23
C VAL A 314 0.91 -1.31 -6.97
N ASP A 315 -0.06 -0.85 -6.18
CA ASP A 315 -0.66 -1.58 -5.07
C ASP A 315 -2.18 -1.64 -5.15
N SER A 316 -2.80 -2.06 -4.09
CA SER A 316 -4.25 -2.19 -3.90
C SER A 316 -4.85 -3.43 -4.57
N GLY A 317 -5.38 -4.29 -3.72
CA GLY A 317 -6.17 -5.45 -4.14
C GLY A 317 -5.39 -6.71 -4.50
N PHE A 318 -4.07 -6.72 -4.53
CA PHE A 318 -3.25 -7.91 -4.81
C PHE A 318 -3.43 -9.00 -3.75
N ARG A 319 -3.61 -10.25 -4.19
CA ARG A 319 -3.77 -11.41 -3.30
C ARG A 319 -3.08 -12.67 -3.81
N ARG A 320 -2.78 -12.77 -5.11
CA ARG A 320 -2.27 -13.97 -5.76
C ARG A 320 -1.16 -13.63 -6.75
N GLY A 321 -0.28 -14.60 -7.03
CA GLY A 321 0.76 -14.44 -8.07
C GLY A 321 0.18 -14.10 -9.45
N THR A 322 -1.03 -14.58 -9.78
CA THR A 322 -1.72 -14.21 -11.01
C THR A 322 -2.10 -12.74 -11.07
N ASP A 323 -2.39 -12.09 -9.92
CA ASP A 323 -2.65 -10.65 -9.86
C ASP A 323 -1.36 -9.87 -10.20
N ILE A 324 -0.23 -10.31 -9.65
CA ILE A 324 1.09 -9.72 -9.93
C ILE A 324 1.42 -9.85 -11.41
N PHE A 325 1.27 -11.06 -11.98
CA PHE A 325 1.54 -11.29 -13.39
C PHE A 325 0.69 -10.41 -14.31
N LYS A 326 -0.59 -10.20 -13.98
CA LYS A 326 -1.48 -9.30 -14.73
C LYS A 326 -0.97 -7.86 -14.70
N ALA A 327 -0.56 -7.37 -13.54
CA ALA A 327 -0.04 -6.01 -13.39
C ALA A 327 1.27 -5.81 -14.18
N LEU A 328 2.21 -6.76 -14.10
CA LEU A 328 3.45 -6.73 -14.89
C LEU A 328 3.14 -6.73 -16.40
N ALA A 329 2.20 -7.56 -16.85
CA ALA A 329 1.79 -7.60 -18.25
C ALA A 329 1.09 -6.31 -18.72
N MET A 330 0.59 -5.49 -17.80
CA MET A 330 -0.04 -4.19 -18.07
C MET A 330 0.90 -3.00 -17.89
N GLY A 331 2.20 -3.25 -17.64
CA GLY A 331 3.24 -2.22 -17.62
C GLY A 331 3.73 -1.81 -16.23
N ALA A 332 3.38 -2.54 -15.17
CA ALA A 332 4.08 -2.40 -13.88
C ALA A 332 5.49 -3.01 -13.95
N ASN A 333 6.40 -2.51 -13.08
CA ASN A 333 7.79 -2.95 -12.99
C ASN A 333 8.07 -3.73 -11.70
#